data_7576b3e85e274c691c69eed7a418b1b1
#
_entry.id   7576b3e85e274c691c69eed7a418b1b1
#
_cell.length_a   1.000
_cell.length_b   1.000
_cell.length_c   1.000
_cell.angle_alpha   90.00
_cell.angle_beta   90.00
_cell.angle_gamma   90.00
#
_symmetry.space_group_name_H-M   'P 1'
#
loop_
_entity.id
_entity.type
_entity.pdbx_description
1 polymer ?
#
loop_
_entity_poly.entity_id
_entity_poly.type
_entity_poly.pdbx_seq_one_letter_code
_entity_poly.pdbx_strand_id
1 'polypeptide(L)'
;MKKNLVTLLFVFTAINMFGQAPSNSKSGKNSYSNNKVLTANDIVTNKAINPLKKVPLDPQSILIYDYDGSLMSFNLESEAFNWTVKATDSHTEMCANQLTLQDGVVYVPFINGEIFAINNKTGQIFWKSRLGTITDQIVLKNQAPIINDGKLFITTQSPNNNIYALDIKDGSLIWNYKLDASNNDIPVLFFDNKVFTQSGNNFYSFEANTGKLLSQKTFEEPIHGKAVTDGENVFVANEKNVVFALNPNTLDIVWQFKLDENQSNIKDRIFSKDKKLYFAAEGPEVSSLYAVDSKTGTQIWKTDFKNDIIEYVVEESDNAWGYTRKGKLFQIDLANGEMAFDMKLSTRPISNLEFAEENYMYYYSDAALIQFEFSTKDENEVYLRTSIKDDAYSAYLKILR
;
A
#
# COMPACT_ATOMS: atom_id res chain seq x y z
N MET A 1 54.31 -37.78 14.25
CA MET A 1 53.20 -38.67 14.66
C MET A 1 52.04 -38.45 13.70
N LYS A 2 51.77 -39.54 12.96
CA LYS A 2 50.70 -39.60 11.94
C LYS A 2 49.31 -39.68 12.66
N LYS A 3 48.29 -38.97 12.14
CA LYS A 3 46.87 -39.34 12.34
C LYS A 3 46.10 -39.14 11.08
N ASN A 4 45.40 -40.20 10.74
CA ASN A 4 44.73 -40.53 9.51
C ASN A 4 43.46 -39.72 9.26
N LEU A 5 43.31 -39.36 7.99
CA LEU A 5 42.08 -38.86 7.37
C LEU A 5 41.25 -40.06 6.89
N VAL A 6 40.00 -40.18 7.30
CA VAL A 6 39.06 -41.16 6.75
C VAL A 6 38.10 -40.42 5.84
N THR A 7 38.19 -40.69 4.55
CA THR A 7 37.29 -40.21 3.51
C THR A 7 36.18 -41.26 3.33
N LEU A 8 34.92 -40.85 3.49
CA LEU A 8 33.76 -41.67 3.20
C LEU A 8 33.25 -41.35 1.79
N LEU A 9 33.34 -42.31 0.92
CA LEU A 9 32.91 -42.24 -0.48
C LEU A 9 31.48 -42.83 -0.56
N PHE A 10 30.49 -42.02 -0.98
CA PHE A 10 29.19 -42.56 -1.36
C PHE A 10 29.10 -42.67 -2.89
N VAL A 11 28.95 -43.92 -3.31
CA VAL A 11 28.72 -44.31 -4.69
C VAL A 11 27.22 -44.30 -4.97
N PHE A 12 26.72 -43.48 -5.87
CA PHE A 12 25.38 -43.62 -6.41
C PHE A 12 25.45 -44.34 -7.76
N THR A 13 24.87 -45.52 -7.82
CA THR A 13 24.65 -46.29 -9.05
C THR A 13 23.42 -45.75 -9.78
N ALA A 14 23.62 -45.26 -11.01
CA ALA A 14 22.56 -44.91 -11.95
C ALA A 14 22.05 -46.17 -12.66
N ILE A 15 20.74 -46.40 -12.61
CA ILE A 15 20.07 -47.37 -13.45
C ILE A 15 19.43 -46.65 -14.63
N ASN A 16 19.98 -46.93 -15.83
CA ASN A 16 19.37 -46.53 -17.09
C ASN A 16 18.25 -47.50 -17.47
N MET A 17 17.04 -47.00 -17.69
CA MET A 17 16.02 -47.68 -18.47
C MET A 17 15.67 -46.83 -19.69
N PHE A 18 16.01 -47.34 -20.85
CA PHE A 18 15.56 -46.84 -22.15
C PHE A 18 14.11 -47.28 -22.39
N GLY A 19 13.24 -46.33 -22.69
CA GLY A 19 11.93 -46.57 -23.27
C GLY A 19 11.73 -45.64 -24.45
N GLN A 20 11.54 -46.18 -25.63
CA GLN A 20 11.37 -45.50 -26.90
C GLN A 20 10.10 -44.67 -26.98
N ALA A 21 10.22 -43.48 -27.58
CA ALA A 21 9.11 -42.59 -27.92
C ALA A 21 8.47 -43.04 -29.27
N PRO A 22 7.16 -42.90 -29.43
CA PRO A 22 6.58 -42.78 -30.75
C PRO A 22 6.36 -41.30 -31.09
N SER A 23 6.86 -40.92 -32.23
CA SER A 23 6.61 -39.67 -32.93
C SER A 23 5.13 -39.56 -33.34
N ASN A 24 4.46 -38.50 -32.99
CA ASN A 24 3.32 -37.99 -33.75
C ASN A 24 3.18 -36.48 -33.61
N SER A 25 3.57 -35.80 -34.67
CA SER A 25 3.27 -34.40 -34.92
C SER A 25 1.76 -34.18 -35.07
N LYS A 26 1.19 -33.36 -34.23
CA LYS A 26 -0.07 -32.64 -34.54
C LYS A 26 0.03 -31.21 -34.06
N SER A 27 -0.21 -30.33 -35.00
CA SER A 27 -0.31 -28.88 -34.97
C SER A 27 -1.01 -28.32 -33.73
N GLY A 28 -0.44 -27.23 -33.25
CA GLY A 28 -0.92 -26.47 -32.09
C GLY A 28 -2.36 -25.95 -32.20
N LYS A 29 -3.09 -26.16 -31.14
CA LYS A 29 -4.15 -25.28 -30.72
C LYS A 29 -3.70 -24.72 -29.40
N ASN A 30 -3.57 -23.39 -29.32
CA ASN A 30 -3.41 -22.67 -28.08
C ASN A 30 -4.56 -23.09 -27.14
N SER A 31 -4.26 -23.91 -26.17
CA SER A 31 -5.13 -24.14 -25.05
C SER A 31 -4.99 -22.94 -24.12
N TYR A 32 -5.89 -21.98 -24.23
CA TYR A 32 -6.17 -21.12 -23.09
C TYR A 32 -6.46 -22.05 -21.91
N SER A 33 -5.62 -21.99 -20.89
CA SER A 33 -5.88 -22.72 -19.65
C SER A 33 -7.27 -22.31 -19.17
N ASN A 34 -8.15 -23.29 -19.03
CA ASN A 34 -9.41 -23.10 -18.33
C ASN A 34 -9.05 -22.69 -16.91
N ASN A 35 -9.02 -21.37 -16.63
CA ASN A 35 -9.01 -20.87 -15.28
C ASN A 35 -10.26 -21.44 -14.62
N LYS A 36 -10.08 -22.43 -13.76
CA LYS A 36 -11.15 -22.97 -12.94
C LYS A 36 -11.71 -21.79 -12.17
N VAL A 37 -12.95 -21.42 -12.44
CA VAL A 37 -13.66 -20.44 -11.63
C VAL A 37 -13.81 -21.10 -10.26
N LEU A 38 -12.98 -20.64 -9.30
CA LEU A 38 -13.07 -21.08 -7.93
C LEU A 38 -14.41 -20.57 -7.38
N THR A 39 -15.10 -21.39 -6.60
CA THR A 39 -16.34 -20.97 -5.94
C THR A 39 -16.02 -20.00 -4.79
N ALA A 40 -16.98 -19.15 -4.42
CA ALA A 40 -16.80 -18.20 -3.31
C ALA A 40 -16.30 -18.86 -2.02
N ASN A 41 -16.72 -20.09 -1.74
CA ASN A 41 -16.30 -20.85 -0.56
C ASN A 41 -14.84 -21.35 -0.63
N ASP A 42 -14.25 -21.39 -1.82
CA ASP A 42 -12.86 -21.87 -1.99
C ASP A 42 -11.83 -20.75 -1.79
N ILE A 43 -12.25 -19.48 -1.78
CA ILE A 43 -11.33 -18.34 -1.90
C ILE A 43 -11.37 -17.40 -0.69
N VAL A 44 -12.53 -17.28 -0.06
CA VAL A 44 -12.75 -16.42 1.11
C VAL A 44 -13.56 -17.14 2.14
N THR A 45 -13.05 -17.19 3.37
CA THR A 45 -13.81 -17.63 4.53
C THR A 45 -14.22 -16.39 5.30
N ASN A 46 -15.52 -16.10 5.35
CA ASN A 46 -16.02 -14.96 6.10
C ASN A 46 -16.87 -15.37 7.29
N LYS A 47 -16.88 -14.53 8.31
CA LYS A 47 -17.69 -14.69 9.51
C LYS A 47 -18.31 -13.34 9.88
N ALA A 48 -19.61 -13.18 9.59
CA ALA A 48 -20.41 -12.11 10.17
C ALA A 48 -20.57 -12.35 11.67
N ILE A 49 -20.27 -11.34 12.48
CA ILE A 49 -20.29 -11.42 13.95
C ILE A 49 -21.41 -10.54 14.49
N ASN A 50 -21.51 -9.31 13.96
CA ASN A 50 -22.52 -8.34 14.35
C ASN A 50 -23.08 -7.68 13.09
N PRO A 51 -24.33 -7.20 13.10
CA PRO A 51 -24.87 -6.40 11.99
C PRO A 51 -24.04 -5.15 11.75
N LEU A 52 -23.61 -4.94 10.50
CA LEU A 52 -22.93 -3.72 10.11
C LEU A 52 -23.88 -2.53 10.24
N LYS A 53 -23.43 -1.45 10.83
CA LYS A 53 -24.17 -0.18 10.97
C LYS A 53 -23.20 1.00 10.90
N LYS A 54 -23.73 2.14 10.47
CA LYS A 54 -23.01 3.41 10.56
C LYS A 54 -22.71 3.75 12.01
N VAL A 55 -21.51 4.25 12.26
CA VAL A 55 -21.04 4.65 13.60
C VAL A 55 -20.57 6.10 13.51
N PRO A 56 -21.01 7.00 14.39
CA PRO A 56 -20.43 8.33 14.46
C PRO A 56 -18.92 8.24 14.71
N LEU A 57 -18.15 9.15 14.12
CA LEU A 57 -16.73 9.26 14.43
C LEU A 57 -16.51 9.77 15.85
N ASP A 58 -15.38 9.43 16.43
CA ASP A 58 -14.89 9.96 17.69
C ASP A 58 -13.73 10.93 17.41
N PRO A 59 -13.99 12.26 17.32
CA PRO A 59 -12.98 13.22 16.89
C PRO A 59 -11.83 13.40 17.89
N GLN A 60 -11.98 12.88 19.10
CA GLN A 60 -10.92 12.86 20.12
C GLN A 60 -10.00 11.64 20.02
N SER A 61 -10.23 10.77 19.06
CA SER A 61 -9.48 9.53 18.94
C SER A 61 -8.60 9.49 17.70
N ILE A 62 -7.42 8.91 17.88
CA ILE A 62 -6.52 8.52 16.81
C ILE A 62 -6.41 6.99 16.75
N LEU A 63 -6.51 6.43 15.57
CA LEU A 63 -6.22 5.02 15.31
C LEU A 63 -4.74 4.86 15.06
N ILE A 64 -4.14 3.86 15.71
CA ILE A 64 -2.73 3.50 15.58
C ILE A 64 -2.69 2.05 15.11
N TYR A 65 -2.21 1.80 13.90
CA TYR A 65 -1.94 0.47 13.40
C TYR A 65 -0.44 0.22 13.48
N ASP A 66 -0.04 -0.52 14.50
CA ASP A 66 1.38 -0.75 14.80
C ASP A 66 1.92 -2.02 14.10
N TYR A 67 3.22 -2.05 13.87
CA TYR A 67 3.93 -3.16 13.23
C TYR A 67 3.77 -4.51 13.96
N ASP A 68 3.39 -4.52 15.23
CA ASP A 68 3.10 -5.75 15.99
C ASP A 68 1.74 -6.37 15.63
N GLY A 69 1.04 -5.83 14.62
CA GLY A 69 -0.29 -6.26 14.19
C GLY A 69 -1.41 -5.79 15.10
N SER A 70 -1.13 -4.85 16.00
CA SER A 70 -2.15 -4.22 16.83
C SER A 70 -2.77 -3.02 16.13
N LEU A 71 -4.09 -3.01 16.01
CA LEU A 71 -4.86 -1.81 15.75
C LEU A 71 -5.43 -1.31 17.07
N MET A 72 -5.11 -0.09 17.42
CA MET A 72 -5.48 0.56 18.68
C MET A 72 -6.26 1.85 18.41
N SER A 73 -7.23 2.15 19.25
CA SER A 73 -7.83 3.48 19.34
C SER A 73 -7.34 4.15 20.61
N PHE A 74 -6.69 5.28 20.46
CA PHE A 74 -6.15 6.09 21.57
C PHE A 74 -6.92 7.39 21.63
N ASN A 75 -7.42 7.75 22.82
CA ASN A 75 -8.11 9.00 23.06
C ASN A 75 -7.10 10.08 23.46
N LEU A 76 -7.05 11.16 22.67
CA LEU A 76 -6.07 12.24 22.80
C LEU A 76 -6.31 13.15 24.01
N GLU A 77 -7.57 13.22 24.52
CA GLU A 77 -7.92 14.04 25.67
C GLU A 77 -7.65 13.32 26.99
N SER A 78 -8.06 12.04 27.07
CA SER A 78 -7.87 11.23 28.29
C SER A 78 -6.51 10.53 28.36
N GLU A 79 -5.73 10.57 27.27
CA GLU A 79 -4.44 9.90 27.10
C GLU A 79 -4.52 8.37 27.41
N ALA A 80 -5.61 7.75 26.98
CA ALA A 80 -5.89 6.35 27.27
C ALA A 80 -6.37 5.58 26.03
N PHE A 81 -6.13 4.26 26.01
CA PHE A 81 -6.67 3.39 24.99
C PHE A 81 -8.16 3.14 25.19
N ASN A 82 -8.95 3.40 24.14
CA ASN A 82 -10.35 3.01 24.11
C ASN A 82 -10.49 1.50 23.90
N TRP A 83 -9.72 0.95 22.98
CA TRP A 83 -9.71 -0.47 22.63
C TRP A 83 -8.45 -0.86 21.84
N THR A 84 -8.19 -2.17 21.81
CA THR A 84 -7.13 -2.78 20.98
C THR A 84 -7.66 -4.04 20.33
N VAL A 85 -7.34 -4.22 19.03
CA VAL A 85 -7.69 -5.40 18.24
C VAL A 85 -6.44 -5.93 17.54
N LYS A 86 -6.29 -7.26 17.48
CA LYS A 86 -5.21 -7.97 16.75
C LYS A 86 -5.80 -8.96 15.76
N ALA A 87 -5.00 -9.32 14.76
CA ALA A 87 -5.27 -10.48 13.91
C ALA A 87 -5.49 -11.75 14.77
N THR A 88 -6.20 -12.73 14.20
CA THR A 88 -6.53 -13.98 14.90
C THR A 88 -5.26 -14.76 15.27
N ASP A 89 -4.31 -14.81 14.34
CA ASP A 89 -2.98 -15.37 14.59
C ASP A 89 -2.01 -14.22 14.82
N SER A 90 -1.38 -14.17 16.01
CA SER A 90 -0.43 -13.10 16.35
C SER A 90 0.83 -13.22 15.51
N HIS A 91 0.88 -12.51 14.41
CA HIS A 91 2.07 -12.32 13.59
C HIS A 91 2.59 -10.89 13.76
N THR A 92 3.88 -10.71 13.55
CA THR A 92 4.45 -9.38 13.44
C THR A 92 4.10 -8.81 12.05
N GLU A 93 3.39 -7.71 12.02
CA GLU A 93 3.09 -6.97 10.79
C GLU A 93 4.34 -6.22 10.35
N MET A 94 5.24 -6.87 9.64
CA MET A 94 6.44 -6.23 9.09
C MET A 94 6.12 -5.51 7.77
N CYS A 95 5.04 -4.71 7.75
CA CYS A 95 4.58 -4.08 6.53
C CYS A 95 3.84 -2.76 6.83
N ALA A 96 3.77 -1.91 5.82
CA ALA A 96 3.06 -0.62 5.88
C ALA A 96 1.60 -0.75 5.42
N ASN A 97 0.84 -1.71 5.95
CA ASN A 97 -0.59 -1.78 5.68
C ASN A 97 -1.31 -0.56 6.26
N GLN A 98 -2.29 -0.08 5.52
CA GLN A 98 -3.14 1.04 5.89
C GLN A 98 -4.56 0.55 6.13
N LEU A 99 -5.32 1.30 6.88
CA LEU A 99 -6.74 1.07 7.08
C LEU A 99 -7.57 2.04 6.23
N THR A 100 -8.84 1.67 6.01
CA THR A 100 -9.81 2.55 5.37
C THR A 100 -10.99 2.78 6.31
N LEU A 101 -11.46 4.02 6.40
CA LEU A 101 -12.57 4.42 7.24
C LEU A 101 -13.74 4.85 6.36
N GLN A 102 -14.89 4.19 6.53
CA GLN A 102 -16.13 4.59 5.87
C GLN A 102 -17.32 4.42 6.79
N ASP A 103 -18.19 5.44 6.86
CA ASP A 103 -19.38 5.47 7.73
C ASP A 103 -19.08 5.11 9.20
N GLY A 104 -17.86 5.45 9.68
CA GLY A 104 -17.40 5.15 11.03
C GLY A 104 -17.03 3.69 11.26
N VAL A 105 -16.93 2.90 10.22
CA VAL A 105 -16.41 1.53 10.25
C VAL A 105 -14.96 1.53 9.75
N VAL A 106 -14.09 0.91 10.52
CA VAL A 106 -12.67 0.73 10.19
C VAL A 106 -12.49 -0.61 9.49
N TYR A 107 -11.98 -0.58 8.28
CA TYR A 107 -11.62 -1.78 7.51
C TYR A 107 -10.10 -1.91 7.50
N VAL A 108 -9.59 -2.96 8.14
CA VAL A 108 -8.17 -3.15 8.34
C VAL A 108 -7.71 -4.50 7.79
N PRO A 109 -6.70 -4.51 6.89
CA PRO A 109 -6.06 -5.72 6.40
C PRO A 109 -4.91 -6.11 7.32
N PHE A 110 -4.77 -7.41 7.61
CA PHE A 110 -3.63 -7.97 8.35
C PHE A 110 -2.76 -8.83 7.43
N ILE A 111 -1.47 -8.89 7.71
CA ILE A 111 -0.47 -9.56 6.86
C ILE A 111 -0.85 -11.02 6.53
N ASN A 112 -1.52 -11.70 7.46
CA ASN A 112 -1.95 -13.10 7.32
C ASN A 112 -3.16 -13.31 6.39
N GLY A 113 -3.62 -12.25 5.69
CA GLY A 113 -4.78 -12.31 4.78
C GLY A 113 -6.13 -12.08 5.44
N GLU A 114 -6.17 -11.78 6.73
CA GLU A 114 -7.41 -11.39 7.39
C GLU A 114 -7.77 -9.94 7.11
N ILE A 115 -9.06 -9.66 7.00
CA ILE A 115 -9.64 -8.31 6.89
C ILE A 115 -10.75 -8.21 7.91
N PHE A 116 -10.70 -7.20 8.77
CA PHE A 116 -11.73 -6.96 9.76
C PHE A 116 -12.49 -5.67 9.46
N ALA A 117 -13.81 -5.69 9.70
CA ALA A 117 -14.63 -4.50 9.84
C ALA A 117 -14.93 -4.24 11.31
N ILE A 118 -14.57 -3.05 11.80
CA ILE A 118 -14.51 -2.73 13.23
C ILE A 118 -15.24 -1.42 13.50
N ASN A 119 -15.99 -1.38 14.58
CA ASN A 119 -16.58 -0.15 15.11
C ASN A 119 -15.48 0.78 15.65
N ASN A 120 -15.34 1.98 15.09
CA ASN A 120 -14.29 2.93 15.49
C ASN A 120 -14.32 3.32 16.97
N LYS A 121 -15.50 3.37 17.61
CA LYS A 121 -15.65 3.79 19.01
C LYS A 121 -15.36 2.69 20.02
N THR A 122 -15.76 1.46 19.71
CA THR A 122 -15.81 0.37 20.70
C THR A 122 -14.85 -0.77 20.42
N GLY A 123 -14.22 -0.82 19.25
CA GLY A 123 -13.43 -1.96 18.82
C GLY A 123 -14.25 -3.23 18.50
N GLN A 124 -15.59 -3.14 18.57
CA GLN A 124 -16.45 -4.28 18.26
C GLN A 124 -16.29 -4.68 16.80
N ILE A 125 -16.01 -5.95 16.56
CA ILE A 125 -15.85 -6.49 15.22
C ILE A 125 -17.24 -6.79 14.64
N PHE A 126 -17.55 -6.22 13.47
CA PHE A 126 -18.76 -6.53 12.71
C PHE A 126 -18.58 -7.84 11.96
N TRP A 127 -17.49 -7.97 11.21
CA TRP A 127 -17.15 -9.19 10.50
C TRP A 127 -15.65 -9.36 10.35
N LYS A 128 -15.24 -10.60 10.08
CA LYS A 128 -13.90 -11.01 9.70
C LYS A 128 -13.96 -11.79 8.42
N SER A 129 -13.06 -11.50 7.50
CA SER A 129 -12.85 -12.29 6.29
C SER A 129 -11.39 -12.69 6.20
N ARG A 130 -11.11 -13.92 5.78
CA ARG A 130 -9.79 -14.39 5.42
C ARG A 130 -9.77 -14.69 3.93
N LEU A 131 -8.86 -14.07 3.21
CA LEU A 131 -8.64 -14.31 1.80
C LEU A 131 -7.95 -15.67 1.60
N GLY A 132 -8.28 -16.37 0.51
CA GLY A 132 -7.77 -17.70 0.22
C GLY A 132 -8.35 -18.79 1.13
N THR A 133 -7.91 -20.03 0.93
CA THR A 133 -8.25 -21.16 1.79
C THR A 133 -7.39 -21.17 3.06
N ILE A 134 -7.75 -22.02 4.03
CA ILE A 134 -6.99 -22.13 5.28
C ILE A 134 -5.55 -22.65 5.07
N THR A 135 -5.29 -23.29 3.94
CA THR A 135 -3.97 -23.82 3.56
C THR A 135 -3.18 -22.86 2.67
N ASP A 136 -3.80 -21.81 2.17
CA ASP A 136 -3.12 -20.85 1.32
C ASP A 136 -2.23 -19.92 2.14
N GLN A 137 -1.00 -19.73 1.65
CA GLN A 137 -0.16 -18.65 2.14
C GLN A 137 -0.64 -17.35 1.52
N ILE A 138 -1.32 -16.54 2.31
CA ILE A 138 -1.74 -15.20 1.93
C ILE A 138 -0.82 -14.19 2.59
N VAL A 139 -0.40 -13.20 1.79
CA VAL A 139 0.36 -12.06 2.29
C VAL A 139 -0.32 -10.78 1.82
N LEU A 140 -0.72 -9.95 2.78
CA LEU A 140 -1.16 -8.57 2.57
C LEU A 140 -0.05 -7.65 3.08
N LYS A 141 0.63 -6.97 2.17
CA LYS A 141 1.73 -6.07 2.51
C LYS A 141 1.61 -4.78 1.71
N ASN A 142 1.80 -3.65 2.36
CA ASN A 142 1.66 -2.31 1.79
C ASN A 142 0.26 -2.07 1.18
N GLN A 143 -0.78 -2.72 1.72
CA GLN A 143 -2.12 -2.62 1.21
C GLN A 143 -2.89 -1.47 1.87
N ALA A 144 -3.64 -0.73 1.06
CA ALA A 144 -4.66 0.22 1.49
C ALA A 144 -5.98 -0.22 0.83
N PRO A 145 -6.92 -0.81 1.56
CA PRO A 145 -8.19 -1.22 0.97
C PRO A 145 -8.92 -0.01 0.40
N ILE A 146 -9.47 -0.13 -0.80
CA ILE A 146 -10.31 0.90 -1.41
C ILE A 146 -11.77 0.47 -1.27
N ILE A 147 -12.62 1.39 -0.83
CA ILE A 147 -14.06 1.14 -0.72
C ILE A 147 -14.81 2.04 -1.68
N ASN A 148 -15.64 1.44 -2.50
CA ASN A 148 -16.56 2.17 -3.37
C ASN A 148 -17.83 1.33 -3.64
N ASP A 149 -18.97 1.99 -3.68
CA ASP A 149 -20.28 1.39 -3.99
C ASP A 149 -20.54 0.07 -3.24
N GLY A 150 -20.29 0.07 -1.92
CA GLY A 150 -20.53 -1.10 -1.08
C GLY A 150 -19.53 -2.25 -1.25
N LYS A 151 -18.42 -2.04 -1.96
CA LYS A 151 -17.38 -3.05 -2.20
C LYS A 151 -16.03 -2.59 -1.66
N LEU A 152 -15.30 -3.54 -1.09
CA LEU A 152 -13.92 -3.36 -0.68
C LEU A 152 -13.01 -4.07 -1.68
N PHE A 153 -12.06 -3.35 -2.25
CA PHE A 153 -11.09 -3.88 -3.20
C PHE A 153 -9.71 -3.96 -2.56
N ILE A 154 -9.02 -5.09 -2.77
CA ILE A 154 -7.68 -5.32 -2.22
C ILE A 154 -6.92 -6.35 -3.07
N THR A 155 -5.58 -6.26 -3.09
CA THR A 155 -4.71 -7.23 -3.74
C THR A 155 -3.92 -8.04 -2.73
N THR A 156 -3.50 -9.23 -3.13
CA THR A 156 -2.60 -10.10 -2.36
C THR A 156 -1.29 -10.31 -3.10
N GLN A 157 -0.22 -10.54 -2.35
CA GLN A 157 1.09 -10.89 -2.90
C GLN A 157 1.23 -12.37 -3.21
N SER A 158 2.40 -12.73 -3.80
CA SER A 158 2.83 -14.10 -4.00
C SER A 158 2.77 -14.90 -2.68
N PRO A 159 2.33 -16.16 -2.73
CA PRO A 159 1.98 -16.94 -3.94
C PRO A 159 0.55 -16.76 -4.45
N ASN A 160 -0.31 -16.05 -3.71
CA ASN A 160 -1.72 -15.94 -4.06
C ASN A 160 -1.97 -15.05 -5.27
N ASN A 161 -1.38 -13.84 -5.35
CA ASN A 161 -1.45 -12.90 -6.48
C ASN A 161 -2.85 -12.70 -7.06
N ASN A 162 -3.79 -12.26 -6.25
CA ASN A 162 -5.15 -11.99 -6.70
C ASN A 162 -5.55 -10.56 -6.38
N ILE A 163 -6.50 -10.04 -7.13
CA ILE A 163 -7.34 -8.93 -6.72
C ILE A 163 -8.69 -9.49 -6.27
N TYR A 164 -9.22 -8.96 -5.19
CA TYR A 164 -10.48 -9.33 -4.58
C TYR A 164 -11.41 -8.14 -4.50
N ALA A 165 -12.71 -8.38 -4.68
CA ALA A 165 -13.79 -7.50 -4.27
C ALA A 165 -14.67 -8.20 -3.26
N LEU A 166 -14.82 -7.61 -2.09
CA LEU A 166 -15.64 -8.11 -0.98
C LEU A 166 -16.84 -7.19 -0.76
N ASP A 167 -17.98 -7.76 -0.35
CA ASP A 167 -19.12 -6.96 0.13
C ASP A 167 -18.77 -6.35 1.49
N ILE A 168 -18.88 -5.04 1.63
CA ILE A 168 -18.56 -4.35 2.90
C ILE A 168 -19.53 -4.70 4.03
N LYS A 169 -20.72 -5.23 3.74
CA LYS A 169 -21.73 -5.54 4.76
C LYS A 169 -21.34 -6.73 5.61
N ASP A 170 -20.72 -7.73 5.01
CA ASP A 170 -20.42 -8.99 5.69
C ASP A 170 -19.04 -9.59 5.36
N GLY A 171 -18.27 -8.94 4.46
CA GLY A 171 -16.97 -9.42 4.02
C GLY A 171 -17.01 -10.59 3.05
N SER A 172 -18.19 -10.95 2.50
CA SER A 172 -18.31 -12.03 1.53
C SER A 172 -17.66 -11.67 0.19
N LEU A 173 -17.16 -12.69 -0.51
CA LEU A 173 -16.56 -12.51 -1.83
C LEU A 173 -17.63 -12.16 -2.87
N ILE A 174 -17.41 -11.06 -3.58
CA ILE A 174 -18.21 -10.70 -4.78
C ILE A 174 -17.54 -11.26 -6.03
N TRP A 175 -16.26 -10.95 -6.22
CA TRP A 175 -15.44 -11.49 -7.30
C TRP A 175 -13.95 -11.46 -6.93
N ASN A 176 -13.18 -12.24 -7.67
CA ASN A 176 -11.72 -12.18 -7.65
C ASN A 176 -11.16 -12.44 -9.04
N TYR A 177 -9.90 -12.04 -9.25
CA TYR A 177 -9.17 -12.32 -10.48
C TYR A 177 -7.72 -12.66 -10.15
N LYS A 178 -7.19 -13.72 -10.77
CA LYS A 178 -5.80 -14.15 -10.63
C LYS A 178 -4.90 -13.30 -11.52
N LEU A 179 -3.92 -12.63 -10.91
CA LEU A 179 -2.94 -11.81 -11.62
C LEU A 179 -1.71 -12.65 -12.04
N ASP A 180 -1.07 -12.27 -13.15
CA ASP A 180 -0.07 -13.11 -13.81
C ASP A 180 1.30 -13.15 -13.14
N ALA A 181 1.69 -12.14 -12.39
CA ALA A 181 3.04 -12.00 -11.84
C ALA A 181 3.08 -11.94 -10.32
N SER A 182 4.29 -12.00 -9.74
CA SER A 182 4.51 -12.33 -8.34
C SER A 182 4.70 -11.16 -7.36
N ASN A 183 4.59 -9.91 -7.77
CA ASN A 183 4.80 -8.75 -6.89
C ASN A 183 3.63 -7.77 -6.98
N ASN A 184 2.69 -7.89 -6.02
CA ASN A 184 1.54 -7.02 -5.88
C ASN A 184 1.51 -6.40 -4.48
N ASP A 185 2.56 -5.66 -4.12
CA ASP A 185 2.59 -4.90 -2.85
C ASP A 185 2.07 -3.47 -3.01
N ILE A 186 1.06 -3.29 -3.88
CA ILE A 186 0.60 -1.99 -4.30
C ILE A 186 -0.91 -1.87 -4.13
N PRO A 187 -1.37 -0.78 -3.50
CA PRO A 187 -2.79 -0.49 -3.37
C PRO A 187 -3.49 -0.39 -4.73
N VAL A 188 -4.73 -0.84 -4.79
CA VAL A 188 -5.60 -0.64 -5.95
C VAL A 188 -5.98 0.84 -6.09
N LEU A 189 -6.29 1.26 -7.33
CA LEU A 189 -6.93 2.54 -7.60
C LEU A 189 -8.36 2.28 -8.07
N PHE A 190 -9.32 3.02 -7.53
CA PHE A 190 -10.68 3.08 -8.05
C PHE A 190 -10.90 4.41 -8.78
N PHE A 191 -11.37 4.34 -10.01
CA PHE A 191 -11.73 5.52 -10.80
C PHE A 191 -12.72 5.15 -11.92
N ASP A 192 -13.76 5.95 -12.13
CA ASP A 192 -14.75 5.82 -13.20
C ASP A 192 -15.33 4.40 -13.31
N ASN A 193 -15.84 3.86 -12.19
CA ASN A 193 -16.40 2.51 -12.07
C ASN A 193 -15.44 1.39 -12.52
N LYS A 194 -14.14 1.66 -12.50
CA LYS A 194 -13.06 0.71 -12.79
C LYS A 194 -12.13 0.57 -11.60
N VAL A 195 -11.57 -0.61 -11.49
CA VAL A 195 -10.51 -0.90 -10.54
C VAL A 195 -9.22 -1.15 -11.32
N PHE A 196 -8.18 -0.41 -10.95
CA PHE A 196 -6.88 -0.54 -11.57
C PHE A 196 -5.90 -1.17 -10.57
N THR A 197 -5.06 -2.05 -11.06
CA THR A 197 -3.96 -2.64 -10.29
C THR A 197 -2.83 -3.05 -11.21
N GLN A 198 -1.71 -3.40 -10.62
CA GLN A 198 -0.53 -3.86 -11.36
C GLN A 198 -0.02 -5.17 -10.81
N SER A 199 0.74 -5.88 -11.64
CA SER A 199 1.43 -7.11 -11.28
C SER A 199 2.65 -7.30 -12.19
N GLY A 200 3.84 -7.10 -11.63
CA GLY A 200 5.07 -7.07 -12.41
C GLY A 200 5.04 -5.99 -13.50
N ASN A 201 5.21 -6.39 -14.75
CA ASN A 201 5.19 -5.48 -15.91
C ASN A 201 3.77 -5.12 -16.40
N ASN A 202 2.75 -5.75 -15.83
CA ASN A 202 1.39 -5.60 -16.32
C ASN A 202 0.57 -4.63 -15.46
N PHE A 203 -0.15 -3.74 -16.13
CA PHE A 203 -1.15 -2.88 -15.53
C PHE A 203 -2.53 -3.26 -16.08
N TYR A 204 -3.50 -3.38 -15.19
CA TYR A 204 -4.83 -3.93 -15.47
C TYR A 204 -5.91 -2.94 -15.13
N SER A 205 -7.02 -3.00 -15.89
CA SER A 205 -8.27 -2.32 -15.61
C SER A 205 -9.41 -3.33 -15.60
N PHE A 206 -10.19 -3.34 -14.52
CA PHE A 206 -11.34 -4.22 -14.33
C PHE A 206 -12.62 -3.40 -14.15
N GLU A 207 -13.74 -3.96 -14.61
CA GLU A 207 -15.06 -3.47 -14.23
C GLU A 207 -15.30 -3.73 -12.74
N ALA A 208 -15.56 -2.68 -11.96
CA ALA A 208 -15.63 -2.77 -10.50
C ALA A 208 -16.72 -3.71 -9.99
N ASN A 209 -17.84 -3.83 -10.70
CA ASN A 209 -18.97 -4.64 -10.26
C ASN A 209 -18.79 -6.13 -10.49
N THR A 210 -18.11 -6.52 -11.56
CA THR A 210 -18.07 -7.93 -12.02
C THR A 210 -16.68 -8.54 -12.01
N GLY A 211 -15.62 -7.71 -11.89
CA GLY A 211 -14.25 -8.18 -12.03
C GLY A 211 -13.86 -8.54 -13.46
N LYS A 212 -14.70 -8.19 -14.46
CA LYS A 212 -14.36 -8.40 -15.86
C LYS A 212 -13.13 -7.58 -16.22
N LEU A 213 -12.11 -8.24 -16.77
CA LEU A 213 -10.95 -7.57 -17.33
C LEU A 213 -11.38 -6.72 -18.53
N LEU A 214 -11.14 -5.41 -18.46
CA LEU A 214 -11.46 -4.45 -19.50
C LEU A 214 -10.26 -4.19 -20.41
N SER A 215 -9.08 -3.94 -19.81
CA SER A 215 -7.85 -3.66 -20.52
C SER A 215 -6.65 -4.13 -19.73
N GLN A 216 -5.60 -4.50 -20.45
CA GLN A 216 -4.29 -4.83 -19.89
C GLN A 216 -3.22 -4.20 -20.75
N LYS A 217 -2.21 -3.61 -20.10
CA LYS A 217 -1.03 -3.07 -20.74
C LYS A 217 0.22 -3.67 -20.14
N THR A 218 1.09 -4.19 -20.99
CA THR A 218 2.42 -4.68 -20.60
C THR A 218 3.45 -3.59 -20.88
N PHE A 219 4.26 -3.27 -19.87
CA PHE A 219 5.39 -2.35 -19.98
C PHE A 219 6.69 -3.13 -20.17
N GLU A 220 7.73 -2.46 -20.67
CA GLU A 220 9.07 -3.06 -20.78
C GLU A 220 9.69 -3.35 -19.42
N GLU A 221 9.42 -2.50 -18.43
CA GLU A 221 9.93 -2.59 -17.07
C GLU A 221 8.78 -2.70 -16.07
N PRO A 222 8.99 -3.32 -14.90
CA PRO A 222 7.98 -3.42 -13.86
C PRO A 222 7.43 -2.06 -13.45
N ILE A 223 6.11 -2.01 -13.30
CA ILE A 223 5.43 -0.86 -12.69
C ILE A 223 5.53 -1.00 -11.18
N HIS A 224 5.77 0.09 -10.47
CA HIS A 224 5.81 0.11 -9.03
C HIS A 224 5.21 1.40 -8.43
N GLY A 225 4.90 1.36 -7.12
CA GLY A 225 4.22 2.45 -6.44
C GLY A 225 2.72 2.50 -6.78
N LYS A 226 1.97 3.26 -6.00
CA LYS A 226 0.53 3.38 -6.21
C LYS A 226 0.21 4.13 -7.50
N ALA A 227 -0.85 3.70 -8.18
CA ALA A 227 -1.45 4.49 -9.23
C ALA A 227 -2.30 5.63 -8.65
N VAL A 228 -2.36 6.77 -9.32
CA VAL A 228 -3.20 7.91 -8.96
C VAL A 228 -3.94 8.45 -10.19
N THR A 229 -4.95 9.30 -9.98
CA THR A 229 -5.72 9.90 -11.07
C THR A 229 -5.98 11.39 -10.81
N ASP A 230 -6.08 12.18 -11.88
CA ASP A 230 -6.54 13.57 -11.83
C ASP A 230 -8.01 13.74 -12.28
N GLY A 231 -8.70 12.60 -12.49
CA GLY A 231 -10.07 12.56 -13.01
C GLY A 231 -10.14 12.49 -14.54
N GLU A 232 -9.02 12.60 -15.26
CA GLU A 232 -8.95 12.44 -16.72
C GLU A 232 -8.00 11.29 -17.13
N ASN A 233 -6.84 11.20 -16.47
CA ASN A 233 -5.82 10.19 -16.72
C ASN A 233 -5.53 9.36 -15.47
N VAL A 234 -4.91 8.21 -15.68
CA VAL A 234 -4.31 7.39 -14.63
C VAL A 234 -2.79 7.49 -14.75
N PHE A 235 -2.12 7.74 -13.63
CA PHE A 235 -0.67 7.90 -13.58
C PHE A 235 -0.02 6.72 -12.85
N VAL A 236 1.04 6.19 -13.43
CA VAL A 236 1.87 5.11 -12.90
C VAL A 236 3.35 5.41 -13.11
N ALA A 237 4.21 4.79 -12.31
CA ALA A 237 5.66 4.88 -12.48
C ALA A 237 6.28 3.49 -12.65
N ASN A 238 7.40 3.40 -13.36
CA ASN A 238 8.16 2.16 -13.48
C ASN A 238 9.51 2.22 -12.75
N GLU A 239 10.17 1.09 -12.65
CA GLU A 239 11.49 0.97 -11.99
C GLU A 239 12.62 1.69 -12.73
N LYS A 240 12.44 2.05 -14.00
CA LYS A 240 13.39 2.80 -14.85
C LYS A 240 13.13 4.30 -14.87
N ASN A 241 12.46 4.80 -13.83
CA ASN A 241 12.35 6.24 -13.59
C ASN A 241 11.49 6.99 -14.61
N VAL A 242 10.48 6.33 -15.13
CA VAL A 242 9.52 6.93 -16.04
C VAL A 242 8.15 6.98 -15.39
N VAL A 243 7.55 8.15 -15.39
CA VAL A 243 6.13 8.35 -15.05
C VAL A 243 5.33 8.37 -16.35
N PHE A 244 4.23 7.65 -16.36
CA PHE A 244 3.31 7.56 -17.49
C PHE A 244 1.95 8.12 -17.11
N ALA A 245 1.35 8.88 -18.02
CA ALA A 245 -0.09 9.11 -18.02
C ALA A 245 -0.75 8.14 -18.99
N LEU A 246 -1.79 7.46 -18.52
CA LEU A 246 -2.52 6.47 -19.29
C LEU A 246 -3.97 6.91 -19.48
N ASN A 247 -4.52 6.66 -20.67
CA ASN A 247 -5.95 6.76 -20.88
C ASN A 247 -6.67 5.68 -20.04
N PRO A 248 -7.63 6.03 -19.17
CA PRO A 248 -8.27 5.06 -18.26
C PRO A 248 -9.15 4.02 -18.95
N ASN A 249 -9.49 4.21 -20.22
CA ASN A 249 -10.34 3.28 -20.98
C ASN A 249 -9.53 2.27 -21.79
N THR A 250 -8.39 2.71 -22.38
CA THR A 250 -7.60 1.87 -23.28
C THR A 250 -6.27 1.46 -22.68
N LEU A 251 -5.79 2.15 -21.66
CA LEU A 251 -4.46 2.08 -21.07
C LEU A 251 -3.34 2.51 -22.06
N ASP A 252 -3.68 3.21 -23.14
CA ASP A 252 -2.68 3.80 -24.03
C ASP A 252 -1.94 4.93 -23.31
N ILE A 253 -0.64 5.04 -23.62
CA ILE A 253 0.19 6.13 -23.08
C ILE A 253 -0.23 7.44 -23.73
N VAL A 254 -0.65 8.40 -22.89
CA VAL A 254 -0.95 9.79 -23.31
C VAL A 254 0.34 10.60 -23.37
N TRP A 255 1.16 10.48 -22.32
CA TRP A 255 2.50 11.05 -22.25
C TRP A 255 3.38 10.24 -21.29
N GLN A 256 4.68 10.51 -21.36
CA GLN A 256 5.66 9.97 -20.40
C GLN A 256 6.62 11.08 -19.96
N PHE A 257 7.02 11.04 -18.72
CA PHE A 257 8.03 11.91 -18.11
C PHE A 257 9.18 11.06 -17.60
N LYS A 258 10.39 11.33 -18.11
CA LYS A 258 11.60 10.65 -17.66
C LYS A 258 12.30 11.49 -16.60
N LEU A 259 12.61 10.89 -15.44
CA LEU A 259 13.38 11.55 -14.39
C LEU A 259 14.82 11.83 -14.84
N ASP A 260 15.49 12.72 -14.11
CA ASP A 260 16.93 12.95 -14.27
C ASP A 260 17.72 11.65 -14.06
N GLU A 261 18.86 11.50 -14.77
CA GLU A 261 19.63 10.26 -14.85
C GLU A 261 20.05 9.66 -13.49
N ASN A 262 20.17 10.50 -12.45
CA ASN A 262 20.60 10.11 -11.12
C ASN A 262 19.44 9.95 -10.15
N GLN A 263 18.19 9.93 -10.61
CA GLN A 263 17.02 9.80 -9.77
C GLN A 263 16.20 8.57 -10.14
N SER A 264 15.68 7.92 -9.13
CA SER A 264 14.89 6.68 -9.23
C SER A 264 13.80 6.63 -8.17
N ASN A 265 13.01 5.56 -8.19
CA ASN A 265 12.23 5.11 -7.05
C ASN A 265 11.20 6.13 -6.54
N ILE A 266 10.17 6.38 -7.33
CA ILE A 266 9.05 7.25 -6.98
C ILE A 266 8.18 6.62 -5.87
N LYS A 267 8.02 5.29 -5.86
CA LYS A 267 7.19 4.51 -4.90
C LYS A 267 5.81 5.14 -4.67
N ASP A 268 5.43 5.27 -3.39
CA ASP A 268 4.11 5.77 -2.97
C ASP A 268 4.04 7.28 -2.82
N ARG A 269 5.11 7.98 -3.19
CA ARG A 269 5.24 9.44 -3.07
C ARG A 269 4.73 10.15 -4.30
N ILE A 270 3.51 9.82 -4.70
CA ILE A 270 2.82 10.38 -5.87
C ILE A 270 1.39 10.76 -5.50
N PHE A 271 0.95 11.93 -5.90
CA PHE A 271 -0.42 12.41 -5.74
C PHE A 271 -0.77 13.42 -6.84
N SER A 272 -2.04 13.67 -7.04
CA SER A 272 -2.55 14.61 -8.03
C SER A 272 -3.47 15.63 -7.37
N LYS A 273 -3.32 16.91 -7.74
CA LYS A 273 -4.16 18.03 -7.31
C LYS A 273 -4.16 19.14 -8.36
N ASP A 274 -5.31 19.75 -8.61
CA ASP A 274 -5.48 20.94 -9.46
C ASP A 274 -4.79 20.82 -10.83
N LYS A 275 -5.02 19.69 -11.52
CA LYS A 275 -4.44 19.37 -12.84
C LYS A 275 -2.90 19.35 -12.86
N LYS A 276 -2.31 19.07 -11.72
CA LYS A 276 -0.89 18.81 -11.58
C LYS A 276 -0.68 17.44 -10.96
N LEU A 277 0.39 16.79 -11.35
CA LEU A 277 0.90 15.58 -10.76
C LEU A 277 2.16 15.90 -9.97
N TYR A 278 2.21 15.46 -8.72
CA TYR A 278 3.33 15.63 -7.82
C TYR A 278 3.93 14.28 -7.48
N PHE A 279 5.26 14.18 -7.48
CA PHE A 279 5.95 12.96 -7.08
C PHE A 279 7.36 13.25 -6.57
N ALA A 280 7.79 12.45 -5.59
CA ALA A 280 9.15 12.51 -5.07
C ALA A 280 9.98 11.36 -5.63
N ALA A 281 11.18 11.69 -6.10
CA ALA A 281 12.16 10.74 -6.62
C ALA A 281 13.44 10.74 -5.78
N GLU A 282 14.00 9.55 -5.56
CA GLU A 282 15.27 9.37 -4.85
C GLU A 282 16.46 9.43 -5.80
N GLY A 283 17.57 9.96 -5.31
CA GLY A 283 18.87 9.87 -5.92
C GLY A 283 19.96 9.71 -4.86
N PRO A 284 21.18 9.30 -5.23
CA PRO A 284 22.25 9.02 -4.26
C PRO A 284 22.69 10.26 -3.48
N GLU A 285 22.64 11.43 -4.08
CA GLU A 285 23.06 12.71 -3.47
C GLU A 285 21.90 13.71 -3.34
N VAL A 286 20.81 13.51 -4.05
CA VAL A 286 19.67 14.43 -4.07
C VAL A 286 18.38 13.66 -4.26
N SER A 287 17.39 13.89 -3.41
CA SER A 287 16.01 13.58 -3.72
C SER A 287 15.26 14.84 -4.11
N SER A 288 14.24 14.70 -4.93
CA SER A 288 13.53 15.86 -5.44
C SER A 288 12.02 15.63 -5.44
N LEU A 289 11.28 16.69 -5.11
CA LEU A 289 9.84 16.75 -5.34
C LEU A 289 9.60 17.47 -6.67
N TYR A 290 8.84 16.86 -7.55
CA TYR A 290 8.46 17.37 -8.86
C TYR A 290 6.99 17.78 -8.89
N ALA A 291 6.67 18.81 -9.66
CA ALA A 291 5.34 19.06 -10.16
C ALA A 291 5.36 19.09 -11.68
N VAL A 292 4.46 18.35 -12.29
CA VAL A 292 4.25 18.34 -13.73
C VAL A 292 2.80 18.63 -14.05
N ASP A 293 2.55 19.27 -15.21
CA ASP A 293 1.21 19.42 -15.73
C ASP A 293 0.62 18.06 -16.06
N SER A 294 -0.53 17.72 -15.47
CA SER A 294 -1.11 16.37 -15.57
C SER A 294 -1.60 16.01 -16.96
N LYS A 295 -1.90 17.02 -17.80
CA LYS A 295 -2.36 16.83 -19.17
C LYS A 295 -1.23 16.63 -20.16
N THR A 296 -0.09 17.29 -19.96
CA THR A 296 1.00 17.34 -20.94
C THR A 296 2.27 16.63 -20.49
N GLY A 297 2.43 16.36 -19.18
CA GLY A 297 3.67 15.85 -18.60
C GLY A 297 4.79 16.87 -18.54
N THR A 298 4.53 18.17 -18.81
CA THR A 298 5.54 19.21 -18.77
C THR A 298 5.90 19.57 -17.33
N GLN A 299 7.17 19.59 -16.98
CA GLN A 299 7.63 20.03 -15.67
C GLN A 299 7.25 21.48 -15.40
N ILE A 300 6.61 21.73 -14.26
CA ILE A 300 6.25 23.07 -13.80
C ILE A 300 7.34 23.59 -12.88
N TRP A 301 7.69 22.77 -11.86
CA TRP A 301 8.78 23.08 -10.93
C TRP A 301 9.41 21.79 -10.38
N LYS A 302 10.55 21.95 -9.74
CA LYS A 302 11.31 20.90 -9.07
C LYS A 302 11.99 21.49 -7.84
N THR A 303 11.88 20.82 -6.69
CA THR A 303 12.54 21.22 -5.44
C THR A 303 13.45 20.13 -4.95
N ASP A 304 14.74 20.48 -4.78
CA ASP A 304 15.82 19.53 -4.46
C ASP A 304 16.13 19.49 -2.94
N PHE A 305 16.30 18.27 -2.43
CA PHE A 305 16.77 17.96 -1.08
C PHE A 305 18.19 17.37 -1.18
N LYS A 306 19.22 18.21 -1.02
CA LYS A 306 20.62 17.79 -1.15
C LYS A 306 21.07 16.95 0.03
N ASN A 307 21.74 15.84 -0.25
CA ASN A 307 22.28 14.89 0.74
C ASN A 307 21.23 14.36 1.72
N ASP A 308 19.96 14.29 1.29
CA ASP A 308 18.86 13.76 2.08
C ASP A 308 17.83 13.09 1.18
N ILE A 309 16.98 12.24 1.75
CA ILE A 309 15.98 11.46 1.00
C ILE A 309 14.60 11.79 1.56
N ILE A 310 13.67 12.16 0.68
CA ILE A 310 12.26 12.31 1.04
C ILE A 310 11.73 10.91 1.36
N GLU A 311 11.38 10.65 2.62
CA GLU A 311 10.79 9.36 3.05
C GLU A 311 9.27 9.35 2.91
N TYR A 312 8.64 10.47 3.17
CA TYR A 312 7.20 10.63 3.13
C TYR A 312 6.81 12.01 2.59
N VAL A 313 5.73 12.04 1.81
CA VAL A 313 5.09 13.28 1.37
C VAL A 313 3.59 13.06 1.24
N VAL A 314 2.82 14.04 1.67
CA VAL A 314 1.36 14.07 1.61
C VAL A 314 0.89 15.48 1.24
N GLU A 315 -0.22 15.55 0.53
CA GLU A 315 -0.91 16.79 0.29
C GLU A 315 -1.78 17.12 1.50
N GLU A 316 -1.63 18.35 2.01
CA GLU A 316 -2.53 18.93 3.00
C GLU A 316 -2.79 20.39 2.63
N SER A 317 -4.06 20.70 2.33
CA SER A 317 -4.50 22.00 1.81
C SER A 317 -3.77 22.36 0.49
N ASP A 318 -3.06 23.47 0.42
CA ASP A 318 -2.31 23.91 -0.77
C ASP A 318 -0.81 23.62 -0.66
N ASN A 319 -0.43 22.70 0.22
CA ASN A 319 0.95 22.38 0.51
C ASN A 319 1.25 20.89 0.38
N ALA A 320 2.48 20.56 0.02
CA ALA A 320 3.08 19.26 0.25
C ALA A 320 3.81 19.28 1.59
N TRP A 321 3.35 18.46 2.53
CA TRP A 321 4.02 18.19 3.79
C TRP A 321 4.76 16.88 3.73
N GLY A 322 5.90 16.80 4.38
CA GLY A 322 6.66 15.56 4.42
C GLY A 322 7.83 15.60 5.36
N TYR A 323 8.52 14.46 5.43
CA TYR A 323 9.77 14.37 6.18
C TYR A 323 10.83 13.58 5.40
N THR A 324 12.08 13.84 5.76
CA THR A 324 13.23 13.20 5.14
C THR A 324 13.80 12.09 6.02
N ARG A 325 14.65 11.26 5.43
CA ARG A 325 15.38 10.18 6.13
C ARG A 325 16.21 10.70 7.31
N LYS A 326 16.73 11.89 7.21
CA LYS A 326 17.44 12.55 8.33
C LYS A 326 16.51 13.19 9.36
N GLY A 327 15.20 13.05 9.22
CA GLY A 327 14.19 13.58 10.15
C GLY A 327 13.97 15.08 10.01
N LYS A 328 14.11 15.64 8.81
CA LYS A 328 13.73 17.02 8.51
C LYS A 328 12.25 17.04 8.13
N LEU A 329 11.40 17.70 8.89
CA LEU A 329 10.04 18.05 8.52
C LEU A 329 10.08 19.21 7.52
N PHE A 330 9.25 19.19 6.50
CA PHE A 330 9.17 20.25 5.50
C PHE A 330 7.75 20.51 5.02
N GLN A 331 7.52 21.73 4.57
CA GLN A 331 6.33 22.19 3.86
C GLN A 331 6.74 22.89 2.57
N ILE A 332 6.15 22.49 1.46
CA ILE A 332 6.35 23.09 0.14
C ILE A 332 5.02 23.60 -0.41
N ASP A 333 5.00 24.86 -0.85
CA ASP A 333 3.88 25.45 -1.55
C ASP A 333 3.68 24.75 -2.92
N LEU A 334 2.51 24.16 -3.13
CA LEU A 334 2.18 23.42 -4.34
C LEU A 334 2.03 24.32 -5.60
N ALA A 335 1.85 25.62 -5.42
CA ALA A 335 1.73 26.54 -6.55
C ALA A 335 3.07 26.76 -7.26
N ASN A 336 4.16 26.91 -6.50
CA ASN A 336 5.45 27.35 -7.01
C ASN A 336 6.66 26.46 -6.63
N GLY A 337 6.48 25.49 -5.73
CA GLY A 337 7.54 24.60 -5.26
C GLY A 337 8.49 25.23 -4.23
N GLU A 338 8.15 26.39 -3.67
CA GLU A 338 8.98 27.04 -2.66
C GLU A 338 8.84 26.34 -1.30
N MET A 339 9.97 26.24 -0.60
CA MET A 339 10.03 25.73 0.78
C MET A 339 9.45 26.80 1.72
N ALA A 340 8.20 26.57 2.17
CA ALA A 340 7.52 27.48 3.08
C ALA A 340 7.93 27.27 4.55
N PHE A 341 8.29 26.03 4.90
CA PHE A 341 8.73 25.67 6.26
C PHE A 341 9.72 24.51 6.19
N ASP A 342 10.73 24.52 7.08
CA ASP A 342 11.55 23.36 7.36
C ASP A 342 12.08 23.38 8.79
N MET A 343 12.17 22.19 9.38
CA MET A 343 12.65 22.01 10.74
C MET A 343 13.26 20.62 10.93
N LYS A 344 14.32 20.51 11.69
CA LYS A 344 14.86 19.22 12.17
C LYS A 344 14.03 18.75 13.35
N LEU A 345 13.40 17.59 13.22
CA LEU A 345 12.67 16.94 14.32
C LEU A 345 13.66 16.31 15.31
N SER A 346 13.26 16.26 16.59
CA SER A 346 14.02 15.60 17.66
C SER A 346 13.99 14.08 17.51
N THR A 347 12.84 13.55 17.04
CA THR A 347 12.64 12.13 16.74
C THR A 347 12.22 11.94 15.29
N ARG A 348 12.68 10.86 14.66
CA ARG A 348 12.33 10.56 13.25
C ARG A 348 10.94 9.92 13.18
N PRO A 349 10.05 10.42 12.33
CA PRO A 349 8.78 9.73 12.05
C PRO A 349 9.01 8.37 11.38
N ILE A 350 8.17 7.40 11.77
CA ILE A 350 8.07 6.06 11.15
C ILE A 350 6.66 5.78 10.63
N SER A 351 5.77 6.76 10.66
CA SER A 351 4.40 6.69 10.17
C SER A 351 4.11 7.78 9.15
N ASN A 352 2.91 7.75 8.58
CA ASN A 352 2.33 8.92 7.94
C ASN A 352 2.17 10.10 8.93
N LEU A 353 1.95 11.28 8.37
CA LEU A 353 1.59 12.49 9.13
C LEU A 353 0.07 12.63 9.13
N GLU A 354 -0.54 12.83 10.30
CA GLU A 354 -1.96 13.11 10.46
C GLU A 354 -2.13 14.51 11.05
N PHE A 355 -2.83 15.37 10.31
CA PHE A 355 -3.07 16.75 10.70
C PHE A 355 -4.38 16.84 11.48
N ALA A 356 -4.38 17.54 12.62
CA ALA A 356 -5.53 17.75 13.46
C ALA A 356 -5.67 19.23 13.76
N GLU A 357 -6.82 19.82 13.45
CA GLU A 357 -7.04 21.23 13.54
C GLU A 357 -5.94 22.05 12.83
N GLU A 358 -5.93 23.36 12.96
CA GLU A 358 -4.96 24.22 12.25
C GLU A 358 -3.55 24.20 12.86
N ASN A 359 -3.42 23.72 14.12
CA ASN A 359 -2.18 23.89 14.88
C ASN A 359 -1.46 22.59 15.24
N TYR A 360 -2.05 21.43 15.00
CA TYR A 360 -1.48 20.15 15.45
C TYR A 360 -1.28 19.16 14.32
N MET A 361 -0.17 18.42 14.41
CA MET A 361 0.12 17.26 13.58
C MET A 361 0.58 16.11 14.47
N TYR A 362 0.19 14.90 14.12
CA TYR A 362 0.61 13.69 14.83
C TYR A 362 1.46 12.81 13.92
N TYR A 363 2.49 12.23 14.49
CA TYR A 363 3.26 11.16 13.87
C TYR A 363 3.75 10.16 14.93
N TYR A 364 4.05 8.96 14.49
CA TYR A 364 4.59 7.91 15.35
C TYR A 364 6.10 7.81 15.14
N SER A 365 6.86 7.87 16.21
CA SER A 365 8.30 7.62 16.22
C SER A 365 8.58 6.18 16.70
N ASP A 366 9.82 5.77 16.70
CA ASP A 366 10.25 4.50 17.27
C ASP A 366 9.95 4.39 18.78
N ALA A 367 9.83 5.51 19.48
CA ALA A 367 9.64 5.57 20.93
C ALA A 367 8.21 5.99 21.35
N ALA A 368 7.49 6.81 20.56
CA ALA A 368 6.27 7.47 21.02
C ALA A 368 5.31 7.89 19.88
N LEU A 369 4.05 8.10 20.25
CA LEU A 369 3.16 8.98 19.51
C LEU A 369 3.52 10.42 19.85
N ILE A 370 3.85 11.20 18.85
CA ILE A 370 4.25 12.60 18.99
C ILE A 370 3.13 13.51 18.49
N GLN A 371 2.79 14.51 19.29
CA GLN A 371 2.04 15.67 18.88
C GLN A 371 2.99 16.81 18.57
N PHE A 372 3.00 17.26 17.33
CA PHE A 372 3.75 18.45 16.92
C PHE A 372 2.82 19.66 16.93
N GLU A 373 3.20 20.72 17.62
CA GLU A 373 2.49 21.99 17.67
C GLU A 373 3.16 23.03 16.78
N PHE A 374 2.47 23.50 15.73
CA PHE A 374 3.05 24.42 14.75
C PHE A 374 3.36 25.82 15.31
N SER A 375 2.56 26.31 16.27
CA SER A 375 2.72 27.66 16.85
C SER A 375 3.98 27.79 17.71
N THR A 376 4.33 26.76 18.47
CA THR A 376 5.49 26.72 19.37
C THR A 376 6.65 25.95 18.79
N LYS A 377 6.41 25.07 17.80
CA LYS A 377 7.33 24.08 17.24
C LYS A 377 7.78 23.03 18.26
N ASP A 378 6.94 22.78 19.25
CA ASP A 378 7.20 21.76 20.26
C ASP A 378 6.76 20.37 19.78
N GLU A 379 7.53 19.37 20.18
CA GLU A 379 7.26 17.95 20.00
C GLU A 379 6.88 17.35 21.37
N ASN A 380 5.60 17.09 21.58
CA ASN A 380 5.07 16.55 22.83
C ASN A 380 4.88 15.04 22.71
N GLU A 381 5.47 14.27 23.61
CA GLU A 381 5.25 12.83 23.69
C GLU A 381 3.88 12.56 24.34
N VAL A 382 2.93 12.07 23.55
CA VAL A 382 1.55 11.79 24.00
C VAL A 382 1.41 10.37 24.54
N TYR A 383 2.12 9.41 23.93
CA TYR A 383 2.08 8.02 24.33
C TYR A 383 3.44 7.36 24.09
N LEU A 384 4.02 6.76 25.13
CA LEU A 384 5.29 6.04 25.07
C LEU A 384 5.05 4.58 24.70
N ARG A 385 5.77 4.08 23.70
CA ARG A 385 5.75 2.65 23.36
C ARG A 385 6.41 1.82 24.44
N THR A 386 5.77 0.73 24.82
CA THR A 386 6.29 -0.19 25.85
C THR A 386 7.38 -1.14 25.33
N SER A 387 7.53 -1.25 24.01
CA SER A 387 8.54 -2.09 23.38
C SER A 387 9.22 -1.35 22.23
N ILE A 388 10.43 -0.88 22.47
CA ILE A 388 11.31 -0.34 21.40
C ILE A 388 11.88 -1.54 20.64
N LYS A 389 11.67 -1.59 19.33
CA LYS A 389 12.29 -2.56 18.42
C LYS A 389 12.89 -1.84 17.23
N ASP A 390 13.91 -2.47 16.64
CA ASP A 390 14.81 -1.92 15.62
C ASP A 390 14.16 -1.11 14.48
N ASP A 391 14.93 -0.21 13.90
CA ASP A 391 14.69 0.88 12.93
C ASP A 391 13.91 0.55 11.63
N ALA A 392 13.36 -0.64 11.48
CA ALA A 392 12.80 -1.09 10.21
C ALA A 392 11.26 -1.06 10.12
N TYR A 393 10.56 -0.58 11.14
CA TYR A 393 9.11 -0.81 11.26
C TYR A 393 8.32 0.48 11.09
N SER A 394 7.32 0.42 10.22
CA SER A 394 6.35 1.50 10.00
C SER A 394 5.08 1.26 10.83
N ALA A 395 4.48 2.34 11.28
CA ALA A 395 3.12 2.38 11.80
C ALA A 395 2.24 3.21 10.87
N TYR A 396 0.93 3.03 10.94
CA TYR A 396 -0.04 3.87 10.24
C TYR A 396 -0.98 4.54 11.24
N LEU A 397 -1.18 5.82 11.06
CA LEU A 397 -2.06 6.65 11.90
C LEU A 397 -3.30 7.08 11.12
N LYS A 398 -4.42 7.24 11.81
CA LYS A 398 -5.62 7.86 11.26
C LYS A 398 -6.41 8.61 12.34
N ILE A 399 -6.50 9.93 12.25
CA ILE A 399 -7.37 10.74 13.07
C ILE A 399 -8.82 10.54 12.61
N LEU A 400 -9.74 10.43 13.59
CA LEU A 400 -11.16 10.22 13.34
C LEU A 400 -11.89 11.57 13.24
N ARG A 401 -11.87 12.22 12.10
CA ARG A 401 -12.53 13.51 11.82
C ARG A 401 -13.44 13.47 10.59
#